data_1614758e37ed3b5ccb3d773a9a67bb5f
#
_entry.id   1614758e37ed3b5ccb3d773a9a67bb5f
#
_cell.length_a   1.000
_cell.length_b   1.000
_cell.length_c   1.000
_cell.angle_alpha   90.00
_cell.angle_beta   90.00
_cell.angle_gamma   90.00
#
_symmetry.space_group_name_H-M   'P 1'
#
loop_
_entity.id
_entity.type
_entity.pdbx_description
1 polymer ?
#
loop_
_entity_poly.entity_id
_entity_poly.type
_entity_poly.pdbx_seq_one_letter_code
_entity_poly.pdbx_strand_id
1 'polypeptide(L)'
;MDNYEIYKEKALEACRQVFLGEYNRSIGIPLPNIEFILPDSNNYKSGEYYIRIGDTWQIHLNFGLLPTSYKDFQEEVRVLTRHEVEHYICCPFDVLTHFRMLKAIIDTYHQHYSHHLIDIISLSGSLANQAADIIIDTKNFYRHKSETLKSEIAWIKKGGYESFKDLPRHSKLMFLTKEAIWKESLELSEDDDELISEVNSLAEKFVKEGIDNKGLFISKTIEYTHSFFKLFEEDKKEEKQQADSSTDSGKSNEQQNEQPKITPTKDSQENGSQFVFQSPDKIKEALIQLAQEASLEQFGQILSAAGLSSLTEKEKQKIWFDAQNTDIIPIIEKSPKGSNDNYSYPTSWKLGDPLEEMDMMLSFSTSPVIIPGVTTKKWVQNPVYSAGSEKKDTDLLLIIDTSGSMGAITDHKSNLHQAVLAAYGIIKYFESRKNQIALIGFSDRISVNIEWTKDYDYVREELLLNASGGTSFPIIRIQAIIDSSKNPLVTVIITDGELQNASQTVNYFKEYLTNGNKLFIFLQDRKSTIEHYKTLTNYGAKVLKKLTANEMRDSVLF
;
A
#
# COMPACT_ATOMS: atom_id res chain seq x y z
N MET A 1 -20.92 24.69 33.23
CA MET A 1 -20.39 23.30 33.28
C MET A 1 -21.52 22.25 33.37
N ASP A 2 -22.60 22.49 34.12
CA ASP A 2 -23.65 21.47 34.29
C ASP A 2 -24.39 21.04 33.02
N ASN A 3 -24.52 21.93 32.03
CA ASN A 3 -25.21 21.55 30.79
C ASN A 3 -24.41 20.55 29.92
N TYR A 4 -23.10 20.64 29.88
CA TYR A 4 -22.29 19.72 29.04
C TYR A 4 -22.30 18.28 29.57
N GLU A 5 -22.34 18.05 30.87
CA GLU A 5 -22.40 16.70 31.41
C GLU A 5 -23.72 16.00 31.04
N ILE A 6 -24.84 16.72 31.02
CA ILE A 6 -26.14 16.19 30.57
C ILE A 6 -26.06 15.80 29.07
N TYR A 7 -25.44 16.64 28.23
CA TYR A 7 -25.26 16.32 26.80
C TYR A 7 -24.35 15.10 26.58
N LYS A 8 -23.29 14.97 27.38
CA LYS A 8 -22.42 13.78 27.35
C LYS A 8 -23.16 12.51 27.69
N GLU A 9 -23.96 12.52 28.78
CA GLU A 9 -24.78 11.36 29.15
C GLU A 9 -25.74 10.98 28.03
N LYS A 10 -26.42 11.97 27.44
CA LYS A 10 -27.35 11.74 26.33
C LYS A 10 -26.67 11.25 25.06
N ALA A 11 -25.47 11.75 24.74
CA ALA A 11 -24.68 11.25 23.64
C ALA A 11 -24.27 9.79 23.87
N LEU A 12 -23.78 9.48 25.07
CA LEU A 12 -23.42 8.09 25.43
C LEU A 12 -24.62 7.16 25.38
N GLU A 13 -25.78 7.61 25.81
CA GLU A 13 -27.03 6.85 25.71
C GLU A 13 -27.41 6.58 24.25
N ALA A 14 -27.37 7.62 23.38
CA ALA A 14 -27.67 7.50 21.97
C ALA A 14 -26.69 6.54 21.26
N CYS A 15 -25.39 6.67 21.50
CA CYS A 15 -24.38 5.76 20.95
C CYS A 15 -24.62 4.31 21.43
N ARG A 16 -24.90 4.11 22.72
CA ARG A 16 -25.20 2.78 23.25
C ARG A 16 -26.47 2.17 22.63
N GLN A 17 -27.50 2.96 22.38
CA GLN A 17 -28.72 2.50 21.69
C GLN A 17 -28.38 1.96 20.30
N VAL A 18 -27.56 2.65 19.53
CA VAL A 18 -27.11 2.20 18.22
C VAL A 18 -26.25 0.94 18.33
N PHE A 19 -25.18 0.97 19.12
CA PHE A 19 -24.27 -0.17 19.25
C PHE A 19 -24.95 -1.42 19.82
N LEU A 20 -25.65 -1.31 20.94
CA LEU A 20 -26.25 -2.46 21.60
C LEU A 20 -27.55 -2.90 20.93
N GLY A 21 -28.35 -1.95 20.40
CA GLY A 21 -29.62 -2.21 19.78
C GLY A 21 -29.52 -2.73 18.35
N GLU A 22 -28.61 -2.14 17.56
CA GLU A 22 -28.56 -2.36 16.10
C GLU A 22 -27.40 -3.23 15.66
N TYR A 23 -26.20 -3.05 16.23
CA TYR A 23 -24.97 -3.66 15.72
C TYR A 23 -24.36 -4.76 16.59
N ASN A 24 -24.37 -4.63 17.91
CA ASN A 24 -23.66 -5.59 18.79
C ASN A 24 -24.20 -7.02 18.66
N ARG A 25 -25.51 -7.18 18.56
CA ARG A 25 -26.15 -8.50 18.47
C ARG A 25 -25.88 -9.23 17.17
N SER A 26 -25.54 -8.49 16.10
CA SER A 26 -25.39 -9.02 14.75
C SER A 26 -23.93 -9.18 14.34
N ILE A 27 -23.01 -8.35 14.83
CA ILE A 27 -21.67 -8.17 14.24
C ILE A 27 -20.55 -8.25 15.29
N GLY A 28 -20.87 -8.16 16.60
CA GLY A 28 -19.87 -8.27 17.67
C GLY A 28 -18.86 -7.11 17.71
N ILE A 29 -19.27 -5.92 17.23
CA ILE A 29 -18.41 -4.73 17.26
C ILE A 29 -18.23 -4.26 18.71
N PRO A 30 -16.98 -4.06 19.19
CA PRO A 30 -16.74 -3.53 20.52
C PRO A 30 -17.26 -2.10 20.64
N LEU A 31 -17.70 -1.71 21.82
CA LEU A 31 -18.09 -0.32 22.10
C LEU A 31 -16.86 0.58 21.96
N PRO A 32 -16.97 1.68 21.19
CA PRO A 32 -15.88 2.65 21.09
C PRO A 32 -15.73 3.47 22.37
N ASN A 33 -14.54 4.00 22.56
CA ASN A 33 -14.35 5.13 23.46
C ASN A 33 -14.91 6.38 22.80
N ILE A 34 -15.77 7.13 23.52
CA ILE A 34 -16.38 8.35 23.00
C ILE A 34 -15.70 9.54 23.65
N GLU A 35 -15.06 10.36 22.83
CA GLU A 35 -14.45 11.61 23.23
C GLU A 35 -15.31 12.79 22.78
N PHE A 36 -15.38 13.83 23.61
CA PHE A 36 -16.19 15.00 23.35
C PHE A 36 -15.31 16.22 23.12
N ILE A 37 -15.51 16.90 21.99
CA ILE A 37 -14.88 18.18 21.68
C ILE A 37 -15.84 19.26 22.12
N LEU A 38 -15.41 20.06 23.08
CA LEU A 38 -16.19 21.18 23.59
C LEU A 38 -15.95 22.45 22.75
N PRO A 39 -16.93 23.38 22.67
CA PRO A 39 -16.82 24.59 21.85
C PRO A 39 -15.61 25.47 22.18
N ASP A 40 -15.15 25.45 23.42
CA ASP A 40 -14.04 26.28 23.91
C ASP A 40 -12.66 25.59 23.77
N SER A 41 -12.60 24.41 23.17
CA SER A 41 -11.34 23.70 22.97
C SER A 41 -10.60 24.22 21.73
N ASN A 42 -9.25 24.29 21.81
CA ASN A 42 -8.40 24.68 20.68
C ASN A 42 -8.52 23.72 19.48
N ASN A 43 -9.19 22.59 19.62
CA ASN A 43 -9.41 21.55 18.62
C ASN A 43 -10.72 21.70 17.84
N TYR A 44 -11.40 22.83 17.97
CA TYR A 44 -12.72 23.13 17.37
C TYR A 44 -12.75 23.20 15.83
N LYS A 45 -11.61 23.00 15.15
CA LYS A 45 -11.46 23.24 13.70
C LYS A 45 -11.92 22.09 12.80
N SER A 46 -12.18 20.93 13.34
CA SER A 46 -12.52 19.74 12.57
C SER A 46 -13.98 19.38 12.69
N GLY A 47 -14.54 18.69 11.72
CA GLY A 47 -15.96 18.33 11.57
C GLY A 47 -16.69 17.82 12.82
N GLU A 48 -17.97 17.49 12.67
CA GLU A 48 -18.84 17.13 13.80
C GLU A 48 -18.47 15.82 14.46
N TYR A 49 -17.81 14.94 13.67
CA TYR A 49 -17.61 13.54 14.05
C TYR A 49 -16.44 12.94 13.29
N TYR A 50 -15.68 12.08 13.89
CA TYR A 50 -14.64 11.31 13.18
C TYR A 50 -14.17 10.10 14.00
N ILE A 51 -13.68 9.09 13.29
CA ILE A 51 -12.98 7.94 13.88
C ILE A 51 -11.48 8.15 13.79
N ARG A 52 -10.77 7.85 14.88
CA ARG A 52 -9.31 7.93 14.91
C ARG A 52 -8.70 6.53 14.83
N ILE A 53 -7.65 6.38 13.99
CA ILE A 53 -6.82 5.18 14.01
C ILE A 53 -5.91 5.22 15.22
N GLY A 54 -5.83 4.12 15.89
CA GLY A 54 -4.94 3.87 16.99
C GLY A 54 -5.22 2.51 17.57
N ASP A 55 -4.55 2.18 18.67
CA ASP A 55 -4.76 0.92 19.40
C ASP A 55 -6.17 0.82 20.00
N THR A 56 -6.95 1.89 19.93
CA THR A 56 -8.29 1.97 20.49
C THR A 56 -9.27 2.55 19.47
N TRP A 57 -10.44 1.92 19.37
CA TRP A 57 -11.60 2.40 18.65
C TRP A 57 -12.18 3.62 19.36
N GLN A 58 -12.12 4.79 18.73
CA GLN A 58 -12.55 6.07 19.32
C GLN A 58 -13.49 6.80 18.39
N ILE A 59 -14.53 7.39 18.95
CA ILE A 59 -15.47 8.27 18.26
C ILE A 59 -15.41 9.64 18.92
N HIS A 60 -15.17 10.67 18.11
CA HIS A 60 -15.09 12.05 18.57
C HIS A 60 -16.36 12.81 18.17
N LEU A 61 -17.02 13.45 19.13
CA LEU A 61 -18.22 14.26 18.94
C LEU A 61 -17.93 15.73 19.22
N ASN A 62 -18.16 16.58 18.23
CA ASN A 62 -18.01 18.03 18.37
C ASN A 62 -19.34 18.69 18.79
N PHE A 63 -19.47 19.04 20.05
CA PHE A 63 -20.71 19.62 20.59
C PHE A 63 -21.07 21.00 20.02
N GLY A 64 -20.10 21.74 19.48
CA GLY A 64 -20.37 23.04 18.87
C GLY A 64 -21.20 22.97 17.61
N LEU A 65 -21.18 21.83 16.96
CA LEU A 65 -21.85 21.60 15.68
C LEU A 65 -23.18 20.82 15.82
N LEU A 66 -23.48 20.27 16.99
CA LEU A 66 -24.68 19.49 17.26
C LEU A 66 -25.89 20.37 17.63
N PRO A 67 -27.14 19.89 17.41
CA PRO A 67 -28.36 20.59 17.79
C PRO A 67 -28.44 20.91 19.29
N THR A 68 -29.05 22.02 19.64
CA THR A 68 -29.20 22.46 21.04
C THR A 68 -30.41 21.85 21.75
N SER A 69 -31.40 21.31 21.01
CA SER A 69 -32.53 20.60 21.63
C SER A 69 -32.12 19.16 21.98
N TYR A 70 -32.43 18.67 23.17
CA TYR A 70 -32.05 17.32 23.60
C TYR A 70 -32.58 16.21 22.70
N LYS A 71 -33.76 16.35 22.14
CA LYS A 71 -34.34 15.36 21.25
C LYS A 71 -33.59 15.32 19.91
N ASP A 72 -33.42 16.47 19.30
CA ASP A 72 -32.72 16.58 18.03
C ASP A 72 -31.23 16.20 18.15
N PHE A 73 -30.62 16.57 19.30
CA PHE A 73 -29.26 16.16 19.64
C PHE A 73 -29.10 14.63 19.69
N GLN A 74 -29.96 13.92 20.36
CA GLN A 74 -29.86 12.46 20.44
C GLN A 74 -30.15 11.79 19.08
N GLU A 75 -31.11 12.33 18.31
CA GLU A 75 -31.36 11.86 16.94
C GLU A 75 -30.11 12.03 16.07
N GLU A 76 -29.48 13.19 16.10
CA GLU A 76 -28.27 13.49 15.34
C GLU A 76 -27.10 12.58 15.74
N VAL A 77 -26.86 12.42 17.05
CA VAL A 77 -25.82 11.51 17.55
C VAL A 77 -26.06 10.07 17.09
N ARG A 78 -27.31 9.60 17.02
CA ARG A 78 -27.59 8.26 16.46
C ARG A 78 -27.27 8.18 14.98
N VAL A 79 -27.63 9.18 14.18
CA VAL A 79 -27.33 9.20 12.75
C VAL A 79 -25.83 9.20 12.52
N LEU A 80 -25.09 10.08 13.19
CA LEU A 80 -23.63 10.14 13.11
C LEU A 80 -22.97 8.83 13.57
N THR A 81 -23.47 8.23 14.65
CA THR A 81 -22.95 6.95 15.14
C THR A 81 -23.15 5.84 14.11
N ARG A 82 -24.31 5.77 13.45
CA ARG A 82 -24.56 4.80 12.37
C ARG A 82 -23.65 5.04 11.18
N HIS A 83 -23.46 6.29 10.80
CA HIS A 83 -22.59 6.67 9.71
C HIS A 83 -21.16 6.13 9.94
N GLU A 84 -20.56 6.40 11.08
CA GLU A 84 -19.23 5.93 11.41
C GLU A 84 -19.14 4.41 11.53
N VAL A 85 -20.13 3.78 12.12
CA VAL A 85 -20.18 2.31 12.18
C VAL A 85 -20.25 1.70 10.78
N GLU A 86 -20.99 2.31 9.86
CA GLU A 86 -21.08 1.81 8.49
C GLU A 86 -19.76 1.99 7.72
N HIS A 87 -18.92 2.97 8.03
CA HIS A 87 -17.54 2.98 7.52
C HIS A 87 -16.77 1.74 7.94
N TYR A 88 -16.95 1.29 9.17
CA TYR A 88 -16.29 0.10 9.69
C TYR A 88 -16.82 -1.22 9.10
N ILE A 89 -18.11 -1.32 8.78
CA ILE A 89 -18.72 -2.59 8.38
C ILE A 89 -19.11 -2.68 6.91
N CYS A 90 -19.31 -1.53 6.24
CA CYS A 90 -19.80 -1.46 4.87
C CYS A 90 -18.74 -0.91 3.91
N CYS A 91 -18.45 0.39 3.95
CA CYS A 91 -17.52 1.05 3.02
C CYS A 91 -16.66 2.09 3.74
N PRO A 92 -15.32 1.98 3.69
CA PRO A 92 -14.52 0.97 2.99
C PRO A 92 -14.38 -0.38 3.70
N PHE A 93 -14.86 -0.59 4.88
CA PHE A 93 -14.87 -1.76 5.77
C PHE A 93 -13.48 -2.34 6.14
N ASP A 94 -12.45 -2.12 5.36
CA ASP A 94 -11.08 -2.48 5.69
C ASP A 94 -10.06 -1.52 5.06
N VAL A 95 -8.84 -1.53 5.62
CA VAL A 95 -7.74 -0.66 5.20
C VAL A 95 -7.32 -0.91 3.76
N LEU A 96 -7.33 -2.16 3.31
CA LEU A 96 -6.94 -2.50 1.94
C LEU A 96 -7.93 -1.94 0.92
N THR A 97 -9.22 -2.03 1.20
CA THR A 97 -10.26 -1.44 0.34
C THR A 97 -10.12 0.07 0.29
N HIS A 98 -9.85 0.72 1.43
CA HIS A 98 -9.56 2.16 1.46
C HIS A 98 -8.35 2.51 0.59
N PHE A 99 -7.23 1.82 0.74
CA PHE A 99 -6.05 2.03 -0.11
C PHE A 99 -6.34 1.84 -1.61
N ARG A 100 -7.15 0.83 -1.95
CA ARG A 100 -7.55 0.59 -3.34
C ARG A 100 -8.47 1.69 -3.88
N MET A 101 -9.35 2.27 -3.04
CA MET A 101 -10.15 3.44 -3.42
C MET A 101 -9.24 4.64 -3.70
N LEU A 102 -8.28 4.94 -2.82
CA LEU A 102 -7.29 6.02 -3.05
C LEU A 102 -6.48 5.78 -4.32
N LYS A 103 -6.00 4.54 -4.53
CA LYS A 103 -5.30 4.14 -5.74
C LYS A 103 -6.14 4.38 -6.99
N ALA A 104 -7.41 3.99 -6.95
CA ALA A 104 -8.32 4.15 -8.08
C ALA A 104 -8.52 5.63 -8.45
N ILE A 105 -8.63 6.51 -7.47
CA ILE A 105 -8.73 7.96 -7.69
C ILE A 105 -7.46 8.51 -8.32
N ILE A 106 -6.29 8.19 -7.73
CA ILE A 106 -4.99 8.66 -8.21
C ILE A 106 -4.73 8.16 -9.62
N ASP A 107 -5.00 6.88 -9.90
CA ASP A 107 -4.83 6.29 -11.24
C ASP A 107 -5.75 6.93 -12.26
N THR A 108 -7.02 7.13 -11.92
CA THR A 108 -8.02 7.78 -12.81
C THR A 108 -7.58 9.20 -13.15
N TYR A 109 -7.12 9.96 -12.16
CA TYR A 109 -6.59 11.30 -12.40
C TYR A 109 -5.38 11.29 -13.33
N HIS A 110 -4.37 10.46 -13.07
CA HIS A 110 -3.17 10.40 -13.89
C HIS A 110 -3.42 9.92 -15.31
N GLN A 111 -4.40 9.05 -15.52
CA GLN A 111 -4.73 8.53 -16.85
C GLN A 111 -5.52 9.54 -17.70
N HIS A 112 -6.39 10.33 -17.09
CA HIS A 112 -7.37 11.12 -17.83
C HIS A 112 -7.31 12.62 -17.59
N TYR A 113 -6.81 13.07 -16.40
CA TYR A 113 -6.94 14.46 -15.94
C TYR A 113 -5.63 15.11 -15.51
N SER A 114 -4.49 14.46 -15.75
CA SER A 114 -3.15 14.93 -15.33
C SER A 114 -2.66 16.22 -15.99
N HIS A 115 -3.41 16.73 -16.98
CA HIS A 115 -3.16 18.04 -17.60
C HIS A 115 -3.55 19.21 -16.68
N HIS A 116 -4.31 18.98 -15.61
CA HIS A 116 -4.56 19.96 -14.56
C HIS A 116 -3.49 19.88 -13.48
N LEU A 117 -3.07 21.03 -12.95
CA LEU A 117 -2.11 21.09 -11.84
C LEU A 117 -2.82 21.00 -10.49
N ILE A 118 -3.38 19.82 -10.19
CA ILE A 118 -4.11 19.53 -8.96
C ILE A 118 -3.25 18.68 -8.03
N ASP A 119 -3.24 19.01 -6.75
CA ASP A 119 -2.70 18.11 -5.72
C ASP A 119 -3.68 16.97 -5.47
N ILE A 120 -3.58 15.93 -6.30
CA ILE A 120 -4.45 14.76 -6.23
C ILE A 120 -4.25 13.96 -4.94
N ILE A 121 -3.07 14.04 -4.33
CA ILE A 121 -2.78 13.30 -3.10
C ILE A 121 -3.63 13.84 -1.95
N SER A 122 -3.66 15.16 -1.76
CA SER A 122 -4.51 15.78 -0.73
C SER A 122 -6.00 15.70 -1.05
N LEU A 123 -6.39 15.66 -2.33
CA LEU A 123 -7.77 15.58 -2.78
C LEU A 123 -8.35 14.16 -2.67
N SER A 124 -7.55 13.14 -2.90
CA SER A 124 -8.03 11.75 -3.05
C SER A 124 -8.71 11.20 -1.80
N GLY A 125 -8.25 11.58 -0.60
CA GLY A 125 -8.90 11.20 0.66
C GLY A 125 -10.35 11.70 0.73
N SER A 126 -10.57 12.96 0.38
CA SER A 126 -11.92 13.55 0.37
C SER A 126 -12.82 12.92 -0.68
N LEU A 127 -12.31 12.63 -1.88
CA LEU A 127 -13.09 11.96 -2.92
C LEU A 127 -13.45 10.52 -2.53
N ALA A 128 -12.52 9.79 -1.90
CA ALA A 128 -12.78 8.44 -1.40
C ALA A 128 -13.87 8.46 -0.33
N ASN A 129 -13.82 9.45 0.58
CA ASN A 129 -14.83 9.62 1.60
C ASN A 129 -16.20 9.96 1.00
N GLN A 130 -16.28 10.93 0.09
CA GLN A 130 -17.54 11.29 -0.57
C GLN A 130 -18.17 10.10 -1.30
N ALA A 131 -17.37 9.28 -2.00
CA ALA A 131 -17.86 8.06 -2.64
C ALA A 131 -18.37 7.03 -1.62
N ALA A 132 -17.68 6.88 -0.47
CA ALA A 132 -18.12 6.03 0.63
C ALA A 132 -19.40 6.54 1.27
N ASP A 133 -19.51 7.87 1.51
CA ASP A 133 -20.68 8.50 2.13
C ASP A 133 -21.96 8.31 1.29
N ILE A 134 -21.87 8.35 -0.03
CA ILE A 134 -23.02 8.02 -0.88
C ILE A 134 -23.51 6.60 -0.58
N ILE A 135 -22.60 5.65 -0.39
CA ILE A 135 -22.93 4.24 -0.13
C ILE A 135 -23.54 4.05 1.25
N ILE A 136 -22.84 4.56 2.28
CA ILE A 136 -23.24 4.31 3.68
C ILE A 136 -24.49 5.10 4.07
N ASP A 137 -24.59 6.36 3.65
CA ASP A 137 -25.77 7.17 3.95
C ASP A 137 -27.00 6.65 3.19
N THR A 138 -26.85 6.15 1.98
CA THR A 138 -27.95 5.49 1.27
C THR A 138 -28.42 4.22 2.00
N LYS A 139 -27.48 3.43 2.50
CA LYS A 139 -27.80 2.25 3.31
C LYS A 139 -28.52 2.62 4.60
N ASN A 140 -28.05 3.66 5.29
CA ASN A 140 -28.69 4.21 6.49
C ASN A 140 -30.06 4.80 6.17
N PHE A 141 -30.21 5.49 5.05
CA PHE A 141 -31.50 6.01 4.59
C PHE A 141 -32.54 4.90 4.36
N TYR A 142 -32.18 3.78 3.75
CA TYR A 142 -33.11 2.67 3.57
C TYR A 142 -33.57 2.01 4.88
N ARG A 143 -32.75 2.10 5.93
CA ARG A 143 -33.07 1.54 7.26
C ARG A 143 -33.75 2.53 8.20
N HIS A 144 -33.34 3.79 8.15
CA HIS A 144 -33.70 4.86 9.08
C HIS A 144 -34.08 6.15 8.36
N LYS A 145 -34.96 6.03 7.33
CA LYS A 145 -35.31 7.10 6.38
C LYS A 145 -35.50 8.47 7.03
N SER A 146 -36.38 8.56 8.03
CA SER A 146 -36.77 9.85 8.63
C SER A 146 -35.61 10.55 9.35
N GLU A 147 -34.82 9.81 10.14
CA GLU A 147 -33.70 10.38 10.88
C GLU A 147 -32.57 10.79 9.93
N THR A 148 -32.23 9.92 8.96
CA THR A 148 -31.14 10.18 7.99
C THR A 148 -31.47 11.38 7.10
N LEU A 149 -32.70 11.46 6.56
CA LEU A 149 -33.13 12.57 5.71
C LEU A 149 -33.11 13.90 6.47
N LYS A 150 -33.64 13.92 7.70
CA LYS A 150 -33.64 15.12 8.54
C LYS A 150 -32.23 15.60 8.88
N SER A 151 -31.34 14.67 9.21
CA SER A 151 -29.94 14.98 9.51
C SER A 151 -29.23 15.56 8.28
N GLU A 152 -29.40 14.95 7.09
CA GLU A 152 -28.78 15.44 5.87
C GLU A 152 -29.23 16.86 5.49
N ILE A 153 -30.55 17.11 5.54
CA ILE A 153 -31.08 18.47 5.31
C ILE A 153 -30.54 19.48 6.34
N ALA A 154 -30.48 19.08 7.61
CA ALA A 154 -29.96 19.96 8.67
C ALA A 154 -28.47 20.26 8.47
N TRP A 155 -27.69 19.26 8.04
CA TRP A 155 -26.27 19.42 7.71
C TRP A 155 -26.04 20.40 6.56
N ILE A 156 -26.76 20.23 5.46
CA ILE A 156 -26.70 21.14 4.29
C ILE A 156 -27.03 22.57 4.72
N LYS A 157 -28.07 22.78 5.50
CA LYS A 157 -28.45 24.11 6.00
C LYS A 157 -27.41 24.75 6.92
N LYS A 158 -26.77 23.96 7.78
CA LYS A 158 -25.73 24.44 8.71
C LYS A 158 -24.42 24.81 8.00
N GLY A 159 -24.05 24.09 6.97
CA GLY A 159 -22.81 24.30 6.25
C GLY A 159 -22.67 25.68 5.57
N GLY A 160 -23.64 26.59 5.84
CA GLY A 160 -23.65 27.93 5.25
C GLY A 160 -24.03 27.90 3.77
N TYR A 161 -24.66 26.81 3.34
CA TYR A 161 -25.16 26.66 1.97
C TYR A 161 -26.45 27.45 1.73
N GLU A 162 -26.57 28.66 2.34
CA GLU A 162 -27.56 29.67 1.90
C GLU A 162 -27.45 29.91 0.39
N SER A 163 -26.31 29.56 -0.20
CA SER A 163 -26.02 29.62 -1.62
C SER A 163 -25.54 28.27 -2.19
N PHE A 164 -26.21 27.15 -1.91
CA PHE A 164 -25.89 25.88 -2.60
C PHE A 164 -25.86 26.08 -4.13
N LYS A 165 -26.70 26.97 -4.66
CA LYS A 165 -26.71 27.37 -6.06
C LYS A 165 -25.38 27.95 -6.54
N ASP A 166 -24.65 28.67 -5.67
CA ASP A 166 -23.40 29.33 -6.00
C ASP A 166 -22.17 28.38 -5.92
N LEU A 167 -22.37 27.13 -5.48
CA LEU A 167 -21.29 26.16 -5.48
C LEU A 167 -21.00 25.67 -6.90
N PRO A 168 -19.72 25.37 -7.22
CA PRO A 168 -19.37 24.72 -8.47
C PRO A 168 -20.08 23.37 -8.64
N ARG A 169 -20.35 22.97 -9.88
CA ARG A 169 -21.07 21.73 -10.20
C ARG A 169 -20.43 20.49 -9.54
N HIS A 170 -19.10 20.36 -9.63
CA HIS A 170 -18.37 19.26 -9.00
C HIS A 170 -18.55 19.20 -7.47
N SER A 171 -18.73 20.34 -6.80
CA SER A 171 -18.96 20.41 -5.35
C SER A 171 -20.36 19.94 -4.95
N LYS A 172 -21.35 20.04 -5.83
CA LYS A 172 -22.74 19.62 -5.59
C LYS A 172 -22.94 18.11 -5.77
N LEU A 173 -22.04 17.45 -6.48
CA LEU A 173 -22.20 16.09 -7.04
C LEU A 173 -22.62 15.06 -5.98
N MET A 174 -21.99 15.04 -4.80
CA MET A 174 -22.29 14.06 -3.74
C MET A 174 -23.73 14.16 -3.26
N PHE A 175 -24.20 15.36 -2.91
CA PHE A 175 -25.55 15.57 -2.37
C PHE A 175 -26.63 15.31 -3.39
N LEU A 176 -26.46 15.81 -4.63
CA LEU A 176 -27.42 15.57 -5.70
C LEU A 176 -27.48 14.07 -6.08
N THR A 177 -26.36 13.35 -6.00
CA THR A 177 -26.35 11.90 -6.21
C THR A 177 -27.15 11.17 -5.13
N LYS A 178 -27.01 11.58 -3.84
CA LYS A 178 -27.84 11.04 -2.75
C LYS A 178 -29.33 11.34 -3.00
N GLU A 179 -29.69 12.60 -3.36
CA GLU A 179 -31.06 13.01 -3.67
C GLU A 179 -31.66 12.16 -4.80
N ALA A 180 -30.91 11.95 -5.87
CA ALA A 180 -31.34 11.13 -7.01
C ALA A 180 -31.56 9.64 -6.64
N ILE A 181 -30.68 9.08 -5.82
CA ILE A 181 -30.80 7.69 -5.33
C ILE A 181 -31.99 7.54 -4.39
N TRP A 182 -32.14 8.46 -3.43
CA TRP A 182 -33.16 8.38 -2.38
C TRP A 182 -34.56 8.72 -2.91
N LYS A 183 -34.65 9.45 -4.02
CA LYS A 183 -35.90 9.99 -4.58
C LYS A 183 -36.69 10.82 -3.56
N GLU A 184 -35.98 11.51 -2.69
CA GLU A 184 -36.47 12.43 -1.68
C GLU A 184 -35.72 13.73 -1.78
N SER A 185 -36.42 14.87 -1.66
CA SER A 185 -35.78 16.16 -1.76
C SER A 185 -34.92 16.47 -0.54
N LEU A 186 -33.67 16.84 -0.78
CA LEU A 186 -32.76 17.42 0.21
C LEU A 186 -32.92 18.94 0.29
N GLU A 187 -33.99 19.50 -0.29
CA GLU A 187 -34.27 20.94 -0.40
C GLU A 187 -33.21 21.69 -1.24
N LEU A 188 -32.53 20.95 -2.12
CA LEU A 188 -31.56 21.48 -3.09
C LEU A 188 -32.31 21.86 -4.35
N SER A 189 -32.26 23.12 -4.75
CA SER A 189 -32.82 23.54 -6.04
C SER A 189 -31.68 23.60 -7.08
N GLU A 190 -31.75 22.76 -8.09
CA GLU A 190 -30.81 22.73 -9.21
C GLU A 190 -31.56 22.77 -10.54
N ASP A 191 -31.13 23.63 -11.45
CA ASP A 191 -31.76 23.87 -12.75
C ASP A 191 -30.79 23.54 -13.92
N ASP A 192 -29.58 23.05 -13.64
CA ASP A 192 -28.58 22.68 -14.66
C ASP A 192 -28.85 21.28 -15.20
N ASP A 193 -29.36 21.21 -16.45
CA ASP A 193 -29.73 19.96 -17.10
C ASP A 193 -28.55 19.00 -17.31
N GLU A 194 -27.32 19.53 -17.55
CA GLU A 194 -26.12 18.71 -17.76
C GLU A 194 -25.69 18.07 -16.43
N LEU A 195 -25.66 18.86 -15.35
CA LEU A 195 -25.39 18.34 -14.01
C LEU A 195 -26.41 17.30 -13.58
N ILE A 196 -27.71 17.56 -13.80
CA ILE A 196 -28.78 16.61 -13.47
C ILE A 196 -28.62 15.32 -14.27
N SER A 197 -28.25 15.40 -15.54
CA SER A 197 -28.00 14.22 -16.37
C SER A 197 -26.82 13.38 -15.86
N GLU A 198 -25.71 14.03 -15.50
CA GLU A 198 -24.53 13.36 -14.93
C GLU A 198 -24.85 12.70 -13.57
N VAL A 199 -25.55 13.42 -12.71
CA VAL A 199 -26.02 12.92 -11.39
C VAL A 199 -26.89 11.68 -11.54
N ASN A 200 -27.87 11.70 -12.46
CA ASN A 200 -28.74 10.54 -12.68
C ASN A 200 -27.97 9.33 -13.21
N SER A 201 -27.05 9.54 -14.15
CA SER A 201 -26.17 8.48 -14.65
C SER A 201 -25.32 7.88 -13.54
N LEU A 202 -24.73 8.72 -12.67
CA LEU A 202 -23.94 8.27 -11.54
C LEU A 202 -24.80 7.53 -10.50
N ALA A 203 -25.99 8.03 -10.20
CA ALA A 203 -26.92 7.40 -9.27
C ALA A 203 -27.31 5.98 -9.73
N GLU A 204 -27.60 5.79 -11.03
CA GLU A 204 -27.88 4.47 -11.61
C GLU A 204 -26.69 3.51 -11.43
N LYS A 205 -25.46 3.97 -11.66
CA LYS A 205 -24.24 3.16 -11.47
C LYS A 205 -24.04 2.75 -10.02
N PHE A 206 -24.35 3.65 -9.07
CA PHE A 206 -24.21 3.35 -7.64
C PHE A 206 -25.21 2.30 -7.15
N VAL A 207 -26.45 2.32 -7.61
CA VAL A 207 -27.48 1.35 -7.18
C VAL A 207 -27.45 0.04 -7.96
N LYS A 208 -26.82 0.02 -9.12
CA LYS A 208 -26.68 -1.19 -9.94
C LYS A 208 -25.99 -2.29 -9.13
N GLU A 209 -26.58 -3.49 -9.15
CA GLU A 209 -26.06 -4.67 -8.46
C GLU A 209 -25.95 -4.51 -6.92
N GLY A 210 -26.67 -3.55 -6.34
CA GLY A 210 -26.71 -3.28 -4.90
C GLY A 210 -25.76 -2.17 -4.45
N ILE A 211 -26.28 -1.26 -3.63
CA ILE A 211 -25.52 -0.10 -3.14
C ILE A 211 -24.31 -0.52 -2.29
N ASP A 212 -24.48 -1.56 -1.48
CA ASP A 212 -23.49 -2.07 -0.51
C ASP A 212 -22.74 -3.31 -1.01
N ASN A 213 -22.73 -3.55 -2.32
CA ASN A 213 -21.94 -4.62 -2.93
C ASN A 213 -20.44 -4.29 -2.85
N LYS A 214 -19.75 -4.94 -1.90
CA LYS A 214 -18.32 -4.72 -1.63
C LYS A 214 -17.41 -4.96 -2.84
N GLY A 215 -17.78 -5.86 -3.74
CA GLY A 215 -17.02 -6.12 -4.96
C GLY A 215 -17.01 -4.95 -5.96
N LEU A 216 -17.90 -3.98 -5.78
CA LEU A 216 -18.07 -2.84 -6.70
C LEU A 216 -17.61 -1.50 -6.13
N PHE A 217 -17.10 -1.44 -4.89
CA PHE A 217 -16.71 -0.17 -4.29
C PHE A 217 -15.63 0.56 -5.08
N ILE A 218 -14.64 -0.17 -5.59
CA ILE A 218 -13.58 0.42 -6.41
C ILE A 218 -14.14 0.99 -7.73
N SER A 219 -15.00 0.24 -8.43
CA SER A 219 -15.63 0.73 -9.66
C SER A 219 -16.53 1.94 -9.42
N LYS A 220 -17.31 1.94 -8.32
CA LYS A 220 -18.12 3.10 -7.92
C LYS A 220 -17.26 4.33 -7.63
N THR A 221 -16.13 4.14 -6.97
CA THR A 221 -15.15 5.20 -6.72
C THR A 221 -14.57 5.77 -8.02
N ILE A 222 -14.24 4.91 -8.99
CA ILE A 222 -13.77 5.33 -10.33
C ILE A 222 -14.85 6.16 -11.03
N GLU A 223 -16.09 5.70 -11.04
CA GLU A 223 -17.21 6.42 -11.67
C GLU A 223 -17.46 7.78 -11.00
N TYR A 224 -17.42 7.83 -9.67
CA TYR A 224 -17.52 9.10 -8.93
C TYR A 224 -16.40 10.05 -9.31
N THR A 225 -15.16 9.56 -9.36
CA THR A 225 -13.99 10.34 -9.72
C THR A 225 -14.08 10.91 -11.13
N HIS A 226 -14.54 10.10 -12.10
CA HIS A 226 -14.77 10.56 -13.47
C HIS A 226 -15.83 11.66 -13.54
N SER A 227 -16.98 11.49 -12.89
CA SER A 227 -18.03 12.50 -12.87
C SER A 227 -17.56 13.79 -12.20
N PHE A 228 -16.81 13.68 -11.10
CA PHE A 228 -16.25 14.82 -10.39
C PHE A 228 -15.31 15.65 -11.28
N PHE A 229 -14.30 15.01 -11.90
CA PHE A 229 -13.33 15.72 -12.74
C PHE A 229 -13.93 16.22 -14.05
N LYS A 230 -14.89 15.51 -14.63
CA LYS A 230 -15.63 15.99 -15.80
C LYS A 230 -16.31 17.32 -15.49
N LEU A 231 -17.08 17.40 -14.40
CA LEU A 231 -17.75 18.61 -13.97
C LEU A 231 -16.75 19.72 -13.60
N PHE A 232 -15.65 19.38 -12.96
CA PHE A 232 -14.58 20.33 -12.66
C PHE A 232 -13.98 20.96 -13.92
N GLU A 233 -13.74 20.17 -14.97
CA GLU A 233 -13.25 20.68 -16.25
C GLU A 233 -14.26 21.61 -16.94
N GLU A 234 -15.53 21.28 -16.86
CA GLU A 234 -16.61 22.10 -17.42
C GLU A 234 -16.71 23.43 -16.69
N ASP A 235 -16.68 23.43 -15.34
CA ASP A 235 -16.66 24.64 -14.52
C ASP A 235 -15.47 25.55 -14.88
N LYS A 236 -14.29 24.97 -15.10
CA LYS A 236 -13.09 25.72 -15.49
C LYS A 236 -13.16 26.33 -16.90
N LYS A 237 -13.81 25.65 -17.84
CA LYS A 237 -14.02 26.19 -19.18
C LYS A 237 -14.95 27.40 -19.17
N GLU A 238 -16.01 27.36 -18.37
CA GLU A 238 -16.95 28.46 -18.21
C GLU A 238 -16.30 29.66 -17.52
N GLU A 239 -15.52 29.45 -16.46
CA GLU A 239 -14.75 30.54 -15.79
C GLU A 239 -13.82 31.25 -16.77
N LYS A 240 -13.11 30.54 -17.64
CA LYS A 240 -12.23 31.11 -18.67
C LYS A 240 -13.01 31.92 -19.72
N GLN A 241 -14.13 31.40 -20.20
CA GLN A 241 -14.96 32.10 -21.19
C GLN A 241 -15.56 33.40 -20.62
N GLN A 242 -15.94 33.43 -19.35
CA GLN A 242 -16.41 34.61 -18.66
C GLN A 242 -15.30 35.64 -18.45
N ALA A 243 -14.08 35.20 -18.12
CA ALA A 243 -12.91 36.06 -17.97
C ALA A 243 -12.49 36.71 -19.30
N ASP A 244 -12.52 35.96 -20.41
CA ASP A 244 -12.18 36.46 -21.75
C ASP A 244 -13.23 37.44 -22.30
N SER A 245 -14.48 37.33 -21.86
CA SER A 245 -15.56 38.25 -22.24
C SER A 245 -15.55 39.59 -21.49
N SER A 246 -14.87 39.67 -20.35
CA SER A 246 -14.69 40.86 -19.55
C SER A 246 -13.34 41.53 -19.88
N THR A 247 -13.23 42.19 -21.05
CA THR A 247 -12.06 42.99 -21.43
C THR A 247 -11.97 44.22 -20.56
N ASP A 248 -11.20 44.17 -19.48
CA ASP A 248 -10.46 45.33 -19.00
C ASP A 248 -9.19 44.91 -18.22
N SER A 249 -8.06 45.47 -18.76
CA SER A 249 -6.75 45.69 -18.13
C SER A 249 -6.05 44.62 -17.32
N GLY A 250 -5.03 44.04 -17.95
CA GLY A 250 -3.67 43.91 -17.38
C GLY A 250 -3.53 43.24 -16.01
N LYS A 251 -3.71 41.94 -15.92
CA LYS A 251 -3.07 41.17 -14.85
C LYS A 251 -2.35 39.97 -15.43
N SER A 252 -1.06 39.90 -15.07
CA SER A 252 -0.11 38.85 -15.33
C SER A 252 -0.69 37.43 -15.09
N ASN A 253 -0.46 36.53 -16.06
CA ASN A 253 -0.66 35.10 -15.91
C ASN A 253 0.22 34.56 -14.77
N GLU A 254 -0.19 34.66 -13.54
CA GLU A 254 0.22 33.75 -12.50
C GLU A 254 -0.61 32.48 -12.68
N GLN A 255 0.05 31.37 -12.98
CA GLN A 255 -0.52 30.02 -12.90
C GLN A 255 -0.97 29.81 -11.45
N GLN A 256 -2.20 30.19 -11.13
CA GLN A 256 -2.80 29.89 -9.83
C GLN A 256 -3.01 28.38 -9.77
N ASN A 257 -2.51 27.74 -8.71
CA ASN A 257 -2.83 26.37 -8.35
C ASN A 257 -4.35 26.20 -8.32
N GLU A 258 -4.88 25.50 -9.30
CA GLU A 258 -6.32 25.31 -9.52
C GLU A 258 -6.84 24.17 -8.66
N GLN A 259 -6.90 24.33 -7.34
CA GLN A 259 -7.47 23.29 -6.47
C GLN A 259 -9.00 23.30 -6.55
N PRO A 260 -9.65 22.13 -6.75
CA PRO A 260 -11.11 22.03 -6.72
C PRO A 260 -11.66 22.40 -5.33
N LYS A 261 -12.76 23.12 -5.31
CA LYS A 261 -13.52 23.32 -4.06
C LYS A 261 -14.21 22.00 -3.70
N ILE A 262 -13.90 21.47 -2.54
CA ILE A 262 -14.54 20.26 -2.03
C ILE A 262 -15.59 20.68 -1.02
N THR A 263 -16.77 20.09 -1.16
CA THR A 263 -17.81 20.21 -0.16
C THR A 263 -17.36 19.47 1.11
N PRO A 264 -17.39 20.11 2.29
CA PRO A 264 -17.12 19.42 3.53
C PRO A 264 -18.02 18.21 3.70
N THR A 265 -17.47 17.09 4.07
CA THR A 265 -18.22 15.93 4.57
C THR A 265 -18.50 16.10 6.06
N LYS A 266 -19.38 15.28 6.65
CA LYS A 266 -19.64 15.27 8.11
C LYS A 266 -18.39 15.00 8.92
N ASP A 267 -17.41 14.43 8.27
CA ASP A 267 -16.11 14.07 8.83
C ASP A 267 -15.12 15.22 8.76
N SER A 268 -14.11 15.19 9.63
CA SER A 268 -13.12 16.26 9.73
C SER A 268 -12.33 16.50 8.44
N GLN A 269 -12.16 17.76 8.07
CA GLN A 269 -11.40 18.17 6.88
C GLN A 269 -9.88 18.00 6.99
N GLU A 270 -9.34 17.73 8.16
CA GLU A 270 -7.89 17.95 8.36
C GLU A 270 -6.99 16.88 7.79
N ASN A 271 -7.46 15.70 7.38
CA ASN A 271 -6.59 14.70 6.73
C ASN A 271 -7.32 13.58 6.00
N GLY A 272 -8.44 13.79 5.36
CA GLY A 272 -9.01 12.89 4.33
C GLY A 272 -9.02 11.36 4.55
N SER A 273 -8.57 10.90 5.68
CA SER A 273 -8.33 9.49 5.96
C SER A 273 -9.09 9.05 7.18
N GLN A 274 -10.27 8.59 6.93
CA GLN A 274 -10.95 7.75 7.91
C GLN A 274 -10.43 6.33 7.74
N PHE A 275 -9.55 5.96 8.62
CA PHE A 275 -9.11 4.58 8.67
C PHE A 275 -10.11 3.76 9.47
N VAL A 276 -10.51 2.68 8.89
CA VAL A 276 -11.20 1.63 9.60
C VAL A 276 -10.23 1.01 10.60
N PHE A 277 -10.61 1.01 11.89
CA PHE A 277 -9.80 0.37 12.92
C PHE A 277 -9.54 -1.09 12.56
N GLN A 278 -8.27 -1.46 12.48
CA GLN A 278 -7.86 -2.84 12.29
C GLN A 278 -6.64 -3.17 13.14
N SER A 279 -6.47 -4.44 13.46
CA SER A 279 -5.28 -4.89 14.18
C SER A 279 -4.01 -4.58 13.39
N PRO A 280 -2.86 -4.34 14.06
CA PRO A 280 -1.58 -4.08 13.41
C PRO A 280 -1.22 -5.13 12.34
N ASP A 281 -1.55 -6.40 12.58
CA ASP A 281 -1.29 -7.48 11.62
C ASP A 281 -2.10 -7.31 10.33
N LYS A 282 -3.38 -6.94 10.41
CA LYS A 282 -4.21 -6.68 9.23
C LYS A 282 -3.75 -5.44 8.46
N ILE A 283 -3.30 -4.40 9.15
CA ILE A 283 -2.71 -3.23 8.50
C ILE A 283 -1.45 -3.64 7.75
N LYS A 284 -0.58 -4.45 8.36
CA LYS A 284 0.62 -4.98 7.72
C LYS A 284 0.29 -5.83 6.49
N GLU A 285 -0.70 -6.71 6.57
CA GLU A 285 -1.19 -7.49 5.42
C GLU A 285 -1.70 -6.59 4.30
N ALA A 286 -2.47 -5.56 4.63
CA ALA A 286 -2.98 -4.59 3.65
C ALA A 286 -1.84 -3.81 2.96
N LEU A 287 -0.82 -3.40 3.71
CA LEU A 287 0.36 -2.73 3.16
C LEU A 287 1.15 -3.65 2.21
N ILE A 288 1.30 -4.92 2.56
CA ILE A 288 1.96 -5.92 1.70
C ILE A 288 1.17 -6.11 0.40
N GLN A 289 -0.15 -6.27 0.48
CA GLN A 289 -0.98 -6.43 -0.72
C GLN A 289 -0.99 -5.17 -1.58
N LEU A 290 -1.10 -3.98 -0.99
CA LEU A 290 -0.99 -2.72 -1.71
C LEU A 290 0.36 -2.59 -2.43
N ALA A 291 1.46 -2.91 -1.76
CA ALA A 291 2.79 -2.85 -2.35
C ALA A 291 2.94 -3.79 -3.55
N GLN A 292 2.27 -4.94 -3.55
CA GLN A 292 2.24 -5.87 -4.70
C GLN A 292 1.41 -5.34 -5.87
N GLU A 293 0.42 -4.47 -5.61
CA GLU A 293 -0.52 -3.92 -6.60
C GLU A 293 -0.09 -2.54 -7.14
N ALA A 294 0.89 -1.89 -6.53
CA ALA A 294 1.31 -0.53 -6.83
C ALA A 294 2.82 -0.44 -7.10
N SER A 295 3.23 0.48 -7.99
CA SER A 295 4.63 0.85 -8.10
C SER A 295 5.13 1.51 -6.80
N LEU A 296 6.44 1.59 -6.61
CA LEU A 296 7.02 2.24 -5.43
C LEU A 296 6.55 3.70 -5.27
N GLU A 297 6.49 4.44 -6.37
CA GLU A 297 5.99 5.82 -6.39
C GLU A 297 4.51 5.90 -6.00
N GLN A 298 3.66 5.10 -6.65
CA GLN A 298 2.23 5.04 -6.35
C GLN A 298 1.97 4.61 -4.90
N PHE A 299 2.73 3.64 -4.39
CA PHE A 299 2.64 3.20 -3.01
C PHE A 299 2.89 4.36 -2.04
N GLY A 300 3.96 5.15 -2.27
CA GLY A 300 4.25 6.35 -1.47
C GLY A 300 3.14 7.39 -1.52
N GLN A 301 2.57 7.64 -2.71
CA GLN A 301 1.45 8.57 -2.91
C GLN A 301 0.19 8.11 -2.15
N ILE A 302 -0.17 6.83 -2.26
CA ILE A 302 -1.35 6.27 -1.57
C ILE A 302 -1.19 6.35 -0.05
N LEU A 303 -0.01 6.03 0.49
CA LEU A 303 0.23 6.14 1.93
C LEU A 303 0.15 7.60 2.41
N SER A 304 0.64 8.53 1.62
CA SER A 304 0.53 9.97 1.93
C SER A 304 -0.94 10.44 1.91
N ALA A 305 -1.69 10.02 0.88
CA ALA A 305 -3.13 10.30 0.76
C ALA A 305 -3.94 9.69 1.91
N ALA A 306 -3.51 8.54 2.41
CA ALA A 306 -4.10 7.87 3.56
C ALA A 306 -3.70 8.48 4.91
N GLY A 307 -3.01 9.63 4.97
CA GLY A 307 -2.60 10.27 6.22
C GLY A 307 -1.43 9.60 6.94
N LEU A 308 -0.76 8.61 6.33
CA LEU A 308 0.45 7.97 6.84
C LEU A 308 1.72 8.78 6.48
N SER A 309 1.59 10.10 6.50
CA SER A 309 2.69 11.04 6.24
C SER A 309 3.79 11.05 7.31
N SER A 310 3.53 10.43 8.47
CA SER A 310 4.55 10.25 9.51
C SER A 310 5.65 9.26 9.12
N LEU A 311 5.39 8.37 8.15
CA LEU A 311 6.40 7.46 7.60
C LEU A 311 7.37 8.23 6.71
N THR A 312 8.65 8.09 6.98
CA THR A 312 9.71 8.63 6.12
C THR A 312 9.72 7.93 4.77
N GLU A 313 10.27 8.57 3.74
CA GLU A 313 10.40 7.95 2.42
C GLU A 313 11.21 6.65 2.45
N LYS A 314 12.24 6.55 3.30
CA LYS A 314 13.00 5.31 3.50
C LYS A 314 12.12 4.20 4.09
N GLU A 315 11.27 4.49 5.07
CA GLU A 315 10.36 3.51 5.67
C GLU A 315 9.33 3.00 4.65
N LYS A 316 8.75 3.89 3.85
CA LYS A 316 7.85 3.51 2.76
C LYS A 316 8.54 2.60 1.74
N GLN A 317 9.75 2.95 1.31
CA GLN A 317 10.56 2.15 0.40
C GLN A 317 10.87 0.78 1.00
N LYS A 318 11.29 0.73 2.27
CA LYS A 318 11.58 -0.54 2.97
C LYS A 318 10.37 -1.47 2.98
N ILE A 319 9.19 -0.95 3.35
CA ILE A 319 7.94 -1.74 3.36
C ILE A 319 7.64 -2.28 1.96
N TRP A 320 7.81 -1.46 0.93
CA TRP A 320 7.53 -1.85 -0.45
C TRP A 320 8.50 -2.96 -0.92
N PHE A 321 9.82 -2.80 -0.74
CA PHE A 321 10.82 -3.80 -1.14
C PHE A 321 10.68 -5.11 -0.35
N ASP A 322 10.36 -5.05 0.93
CA ASP A 322 10.08 -6.23 1.76
C ASP A 322 8.85 -6.98 1.23
N ALA A 323 7.80 -6.27 0.86
CA ALA A 323 6.55 -6.84 0.35
C ALA A 323 6.72 -7.55 -1.00
N GLN A 324 7.57 -7.02 -1.90
CA GLN A 324 7.87 -7.65 -3.19
C GLN A 324 8.59 -9.00 -3.06
N ASN A 325 9.14 -9.29 -1.90
CA ASN A 325 9.92 -10.50 -1.63
C ASN A 325 9.22 -11.46 -0.64
N THR A 326 7.90 -11.31 -0.41
CA THR A 326 7.15 -12.17 0.53
C THR A 326 7.08 -13.63 0.08
N ASP A 327 7.09 -13.91 -1.23
CA ASP A 327 6.96 -15.24 -1.80
C ASP A 327 8.25 -16.07 -1.71
N ILE A 328 9.33 -15.49 -1.19
CA ILE A 328 10.53 -16.27 -0.88
C ILE A 328 10.23 -17.10 0.36
N ILE A 329 9.60 -18.24 0.16
CA ILE A 329 9.55 -19.29 1.19
C ILE A 329 10.97 -19.83 1.27
N PRO A 330 11.71 -19.61 2.38
CA PRO A 330 12.96 -20.31 2.56
C PRO A 330 12.58 -21.79 2.58
N ILE A 331 12.96 -22.54 1.56
CA ILE A 331 12.98 -24.00 1.64
C ILE A 331 14.03 -24.26 2.73
N ILE A 332 13.56 -24.28 3.97
CA ILE A 332 14.36 -24.80 5.07
C ILE A 332 14.46 -26.29 4.77
N GLU A 333 15.49 -26.68 4.01
CA GLU A 333 15.93 -28.03 4.02
C GLU A 333 16.29 -28.35 5.49
N LYS A 334 15.33 -28.85 6.24
CA LYS A 334 15.57 -29.57 7.47
C LYS A 334 16.22 -30.91 7.07
N SER A 335 17.44 -30.81 6.56
CA SER A 335 18.27 -32.00 6.52
C SER A 335 18.71 -32.27 7.97
N PRO A 336 18.24 -33.32 8.61
CA PRO A 336 18.82 -33.71 9.87
C PRO A 336 20.33 -33.90 9.63
N LYS A 337 21.16 -33.44 10.56
CA LYS A 337 22.62 -33.64 10.47
C LYS A 337 22.90 -35.09 10.09
N GLY A 338 23.41 -35.31 8.88
CA GLY A 338 23.85 -36.60 8.41
C GLY A 338 22.82 -37.45 7.63
N SER A 339 21.68 -36.94 7.17
CA SER A 339 20.80 -37.70 6.28
C SER A 339 20.65 -37.03 4.91
N ASN A 340 20.87 -37.78 3.85
CA ASN A 340 20.32 -37.47 2.52
C ASN A 340 18.95 -38.14 2.46
N ASP A 341 17.89 -37.34 2.36
CA ASP A 341 16.53 -37.84 2.12
C ASP A 341 16.43 -38.35 0.68
N ASN A 342 16.77 -39.61 0.47
CA ASN A 342 16.50 -40.26 -0.81
C ASN A 342 15.11 -40.89 -0.74
N TYR A 343 14.18 -40.39 -1.57
CA TYR A 343 12.92 -41.09 -1.81
C TYR A 343 13.20 -42.44 -2.46
N SER A 344 12.91 -43.51 -1.77
CA SER A 344 13.29 -44.85 -2.24
C SER A 344 12.20 -45.59 -3.00
N TYR A 345 10.95 -45.49 -2.56
CA TYR A 345 9.80 -46.10 -3.23
C TYR A 345 8.47 -45.49 -2.77
N PRO A 346 7.44 -45.51 -3.63
CA PRO A 346 6.11 -45.03 -3.27
C PRO A 346 5.36 -46.06 -2.43
N THR A 347 4.67 -45.59 -1.39
CA THR A 347 3.73 -46.39 -0.58
C THR A 347 2.36 -45.73 -0.56
N SER A 348 1.34 -46.42 -0.01
CA SER A 348 0.01 -45.86 0.10
C SER A 348 -0.05 -44.79 1.22
N TRP A 349 -0.49 -43.58 0.89
CA TRP A 349 -0.87 -42.57 1.88
C TRP A 349 -2.21 -42.98 2.51
N LYS A 350 -2.32 -42.94 3.84
CA LYS A 350 -3.49 -43.39 4.59
C LYS A 350 -4.13 -42.21 5.36
N LEU A 351 -5.41 -42.34 5.71
CA LEU A 351 -6.07 -41.41 6.62
C LEU A 351 -5.32 -41.39 7.96
N GLY A 352 -4.91 -40.14 8.37
CA GLY A 352 -4.06 -39.92 9.54
C GLY A 352 -2.60 -39.59 9.21
N ASP A 353 -2.15 -39.82 7.99
CA ASP A 353 -0.86 -39.29 7.50
C ASP A 353 -0.99 -37.80 7.18
N PRO A 354 0.07 -36.97 7.35
CA PRO A 354 0.07 -35.58 6.95
C PRO A 354 -0.31 -35.40 5.48
N LEU A 355 -1.18 -34.45 5.15
CA LEU A 355 -1.66 -34.24 3.79
C LEU A 355 -0.54 -33.80 2.84
N GLU A 356 0.46 -33.11 3.38
CA GLU A 356 1.66 -32.65 2.68
C GLU A 356 2.54 -33.78 2.17
N GLU A 357 2.43 -34.98 2.76
CA GLU A 357 3.16 -36.17 2.31
C GLU A 357 2.49 -36.86 1.11
N MET A 358 1.24 -36.50 0.78
CA MET A 358 0.54 -37.14 -0.34
C MET A 358 1.05 -36.59 -1.68
N ASP A 359 1.62 -37.49 -2.49
CA ASP A 359 1.96 -37.15 -3.87
C ASP A 359 0.72 -37.23 -4.77
N MET A 360 0.16 -36.07 -5.06
CA MET A 360 -1.03 -35.93 -5.88
C MET A 360 -0.81 -36.43 -7.31
N MET A 361 0.34 -36.14 -7.92
CA MET A 361 0.66 -36.54 -9.29
C MET A 361 0.72 -38.06 -9.41
N LEU A 362 1.42 -38.71 -8.48
CA LEU A 362 1.54 -40.15 -8.46
C LEU A 362 0.21 -40.84 -8.11
N SER A 363 -0.57 -40.24 -7.22
CA SER A 363 -1.90 -40.73 -6.86
C SER A 363 -2.85 -40.69 -8.06
N PHE A 364 -2.92 -39.59 -8.81
CA PHE A 364 -3.73 -39.48 -10.02
C PHE A 364 -3.23 -40.35 -11.16
N SER A 365 -1.91 -40.58 -11.28
CA SER A 365 -1.38 -41.52 -12.28
C SER A 365 -1.77 -42.97 -11.99
N THR A 366 -2.02 -43.30 -10.72
CA THR A 366 -2.49 -44.64 -10.31
C THR A 366 -3.98 -44.80 -10.57
N SER A 367 -4.79 -43.79 -10.30
CA SER A 367 -6.25 -43.79 -10.56
C SER A 367 -6.79 -42.37 -10.55
N PRO A 368 -7.75 -42.02 -11.44
CA PRO A 368 -8.43 -40.72 -11.41
C PRO A 368 -9.36 -40.55 -10.20
N VAL A 369 -9.60 -41.63 -9.44
CA VAL A 369 -10.43 -41.60 -8.24
C VAL A 369 -9.52 -41.64 -7.01
N ILE A 370 -9.62 -40.64 -6.14
CA ILE A 370 -8.82 -40.55 -4.90
C ILE A 370 -9.51 -41.39 -3.80
N ILE A 371 -8.92 -42.54 -3.45
CA ILE A 371 -9.37 -43.39 -2.34
C ILE A 371 -8.21 -43.49 -1.35
N PRO A 372 -8.33 -42.88 -0.13
CA PRO A 372 -7.27 -42.94 0.88
C PRO A 372 -6.83 -44.38 1.20
N GLY A 373 -5.54 -44.61 1.20
CA GLY A 373 -4.95 -45.92 1.46
C GLY A 373 -4.97 -46.92 0.30
N VAL A 374 -5.71 -46.62 -0.78
CA VAL A 374 -5.81 -47.47 -1.97
C VAL A 374 -5.12 -46.84 -3.18
N THR A 375 -5.62 -45.71 -3.63
CA THR A 375 -5.09 -45.01 -4.81
C THR A 375 -4.16 -43.85 -4.45
N THR A 376 -4.20 -43.37 -3.20
CA THR A 376 -3.32 -42.33 -2.69
C THR A 376 -1.91 -42.83 -2.43
N LYS A 377 -0.89 -42.10 -2.86
CA LYS A 377 0.52 -42.45 -2.76
C LYS A 377 1.31 -41.37 -2.02
N LYS A 378 2.35 -41.82 -1.30
CA LYS A 378 3.40 -41.01 -0.70
C LYS A 378 4.77 -41.66 -0.89
N TRP A 379 5.81 -40.89 -0.88
CA TRP A 379 7.17 -41.40 -0.94
C TRP A 379 7.68 -41.78 0.46
N VAL A 380 8.29 -42.94 0.58
CA VAL A 380 9.01 -43.33 1.81
C VAL A 380 10.36 -42.63 1.79
N GLN A 381 10.65 -41.91 2.84
CA GLN A 381 11.94 -41.31 3.09
C GLN A 381 12.80 -42.35 3.84
N ASN A 382 13.84 -42.86 3.22
CA ASN A 382 14.83 -43.65 3.92
C ASN A 382 15.99 -42.74 4.33
N PRO A 383 16.23 -42.52 5.63
CA PRO A 383 17.41 -41.80 6.07
C PRO A 383 18.66 -42.62 5.73
N VAL A 384 19.37 -42.26 4.68
CA VAL A 384 20.71 -42.79 4.43
C VAL A 384 21.68 -41.98 5.28
N TYR A 385 22.17 -42.56 6.35
CA TYR A 385 23.24 -41.96 7.14
C TYR A 385 24.53 -41.94 6.33
N SER A 386 24.76 -40.92 5.55
CA SER A 386 26.10 -40.61 5.04
C SER A 386 26.83 -39.78 6.09
N ALA A 387 28.12 -40.05 6.29
CA ALA A 387 28.99 -39.18 7.07
C ALA A 387 29.02 -37.81 6.37
N GLY A 388 28.05 -36.95 6.72
CA GLY A 388 27.87 -35.67 6.09
C GLY A 388 29.04 -34.77 6.41
N SER A 389 29.69 -34.25 5.40
CA SER A 389 30.46 -33.04 5.57
C SER A 389 29.52 -31.95 6.14
N GLU A 390 29.86 -31.41 7.29
CA GLU A 390 29.15 -30.21 7.79
C GLU A 390 29.10 -29.19 6.64
N LYS A 391 27.87 -28.87 6.15
CA LYS A 391 27.72 -27.73 5.26
C LYS A 391 28.23 -26.53 6.06
N LYS A 392 29.43 -26.06 5.74
CA LYS A 392 29.97 -24.86 6.37
C LYS A 392 28.99 -23.71 6.11
N ASP A 393 28.63 -23.01 7.17
CA ASP A 393 27.88 -21.76 7.04
C ASP A 393 28.62 -20.85 6.05
N THR A 394 27.90 -20.32 5.10
CA THR A 394 28.47 -19.48 4.02
C THR A 394 27.94 -18.08 4.18
N ASP A 395 28.82 -17.11 4.42
CA ASP A 395 28.42 -15.72 4.59
C ASP A 395 28.29 -15.00 3.24
N LEU A 396 27.50 -13.90 3.21
CA LEU A 396 27.21 -13.12 2.02
C LEU A 396 27.98 -11.79 2.06
N LEU A 397 28.80 -11.54 1.02
CA LEU A 397 29.29 -10.20 0.71
C LEU A 397 28.50 -9.64 -0.48
N LEU A 398 27.71 -8.60 -0.24
CA LEU A 398 26.92 -7.92 -1.24
C LEU A 398 27.60 -6.61 -1.64
N ILE A 399 27.83 -6.42 -2.94
CA ILE A 399 28.51 -5.25 -3.50
C ILE A 399 27.62 -4.65 -4.57
N ILE A 400 27.16 -3.41 -4.36
CA ILE A 400 26.22 -2.74 -5.26
C ILE A 400 26.84 -1.46 -5.80
N ASP A 401 26.81 -1.34 -7.12
CA ASP A 401 27.15 -0.13 -7.82
C ASP A 401 26.06 0.94 -7.59
N THR A 402 26.47 2.11 -7.13
CA THR A 402 25.63 3.28 -6.91
C THR A 402 26.04 4.47 -7.75
N SER A 403 26.72 4.22 -8.87
CA SER A 403 27.07 5.27 -9.84
C SER A 403 25.84 5.88 -10.49
N GLY A 404 25.99 7.08 -11.07
CA GLY A 404 24.89 7.82 -11.68
C GLY A 404 24.19 7.06 -12.82
N SER A 405 24.91 6.20 -13.53
CA SER A 405 24.37 5.36 -14.64
C SER A 405 23.43 4.25 -14.17
N MET A 406 23.47 3.87 -12.89
CA MET A 406 22.55 2.91 -12.30
C MET A 406 21.10 3.44 -12.18
N GLY A 407 20.89 4.77 -12.22
CA GLY A 407 19.59 5.43 -12.21
C GLY A 407 18.94 5.52 -10.82
N ALA A 408 17.71 5.98 -10.76
CA ALA A 408 17.01 6.23 -9.50
C ALA A 408 16.36 4.97 -8.92
N ILE A 409 16.40 4.80 -7.62
CA ILE A 409 15.75 3.68 -6.90
C ILE A 409 14.22 3.66 -7.08
N THR A 410 13.60 4.82 -7.30
CA THR A 410 12.16 4.98 -7.52
C THR A 410 11.72 4.61 -8.93
N ASP A 411 12.62 4.60 -9.90
CA ASP A 411 12.32 4.16 -11.28
C ASP A 411 12.43 2.64 -11.38
N HIS A 412 11.30 1.95 -11.52
CA HIS A 412 11.22 0.49 -11.63
C HIS A 412 12.02 -0.11 -12.81
N LYS A 413 12.38 0.70 -13.82
CA LYS A 413 13.21 0.29 -14.97
C LYS A 413 14.70 0.52 -14.75
N SER A 414 15.07 1.24 -13.71
CA SER A 414 16.47 1.54 -13.43
C SER A 414 17.24 0.31 -12.97
N ASN A 415 18.53 0.29 -13.25
CA ASN A 415 19.43 -0.77 -12.82
C ASN A 415 19.53 -0.82 -11.28
N LEU A 416 19.51 0.34 -10.61
CA LEU A 416 19.57 0.41 -9.15
C LEU A 416 18.31 -0.20 -8.49
N HIS A 417 17.12 0.11 -9.01
CA HIS A 417 15.88 -0.48 -8.50
C HIS A 417 15.92 -2.01 -8.59
N GLN A 418 16.31 -2.55 -9.75
CA GLN A 418 16.41 -4.00 -9.96
C GLN A 418 17.49 -4.64 -9.06
N ALA A 419 18.62 -3.94 -8.85
CA ALA A 419 19.68 -4.39 -7.97
C ALA A 419 19.22 -4.47 -6.50
N VAL A 420 18.57 -3.42 -6.01
CA VAL A 420 18.05 -3.38 -4.64
C VAL A 420 16.97 -4.44 -4.42
N LEU A 421 16.06 -4.61 -5.39
CA LEU A 421 15.01 -5.62 -5.30
C LEU A 421 15.58 -7.04 -5.24
N ALA A 422 16.59 -7.36 -6.07
CA ALA A 422 17.30 -8.63 -6.01
C ALA A 422 18.03 -8.82 -4.67
N ALA A 423 18.70 -7.77 -4.19
CA ALA A 423 19.45 -7.78 -2.93
C ALA A 423 18.54 -8.08 -1.73
N TYR A 424 17.35 -7.48 -1.66
CA TYR A 424 16.36 -7.77 -0.62
C TYR A 424 16.00 -9.26 -0.58
N GLY A 425 15.76 -9.86 -1.75
CA GLY A 425 15.47 -11.28 -1.84
C GLY A 425 16.64 -12.18 -1.42
N ILE A 426 17.86 -11.82 -1.83
CA ILE A 426 19.08 -12.54 -1.44
C ILE A 426 19.31 -12.45 0.07
N ILE A 427 19.19 -11.25 0.66
CA ILE A 427 19.32 -11.04 2.10
C ILE A 427 18.33 -11.91 2.87
N LYS A 428 17.06 -11.94 2.46
CA LYS A 428 16.01 -12.74 3.11
C LYS A 428 16.36 -14.23 3.16
N TYR A 429 16.97 -14.75 2.11
CA TYR A 429 17.46 -16.13 2.09
C TYR A 429 18.59 -16.35 3.12
N PHE A 430 19.60 -15.48 3.16
CA PHE A 430 20.71 -15.62 4.11
C PHE A 430 20.26 -15.36 5.57
N GLU A 431 19.29 -14.48 5.79
CA GLU A 431 18.62 -14.27 7.07
C GLU A 431 17.95 -15.55 7.58
N SER A 432 17.22 -16.27 6.73
CA SER A 432 16.56 -17.52 7.10
C SER A 432 17.55 -18.59 7.56
N ARG A 433 18.79 -18.51 7.11
CA ARG A 433 19.91 -19.38 7.49
C ARG A 433 20.77 -18.83 8.63
N LYS A 434 20.45 -17.62 9.12
CA LYS A 434 21.20 -16.91 10.17
C LYS A 434 22.68 -16.68 9.82
N ASN A 435 23.01 -16.56 8.52
CA ASN A 435 24.35 -16.27 8.04
C ASN A 435 24.68 -14.79 8.20
N GLN A 436 25.96 -14.43 8.31
CA GLN A 436 26.39 -13.03 8.33
C GLN A 436 26.35 -12.42 6.93
N ILE A 437 26.08 -11.11 6.90
CA ILE A 437 26.06 -10.32 5.67
C ILE A 437 26.98 -9.12 5.86
N ALA A 438 27.77 -8.81 4.83
CA ALA A 438 28.47 -7.54 4.69
C ALA A 438 27.97 -6.85 3.41
N LEU A 439 27.88 -5.51 3.45
CA LEU A 439 27.39 -4.70 2.34
C LEU A 439 28.38 -3.58 1.99
N ILE A 440 28.69 -3.46 0.71
CA ILE A 440 29.39 -2.30 0.15
C ILE A 440 28.57 -1.70 -0.97
N GLY A 441 28.19 -0.42 -0.83
CA GLY A 441 27.72 0.43 -1.92
C GLY A 441 28.88 1.29 -2.42
N PHE A 442 29.07 1.38 -3.74
CA PHE A 442 30.19 2.13 -4.30
C PHE A 442 29.82 2.94 -5.55
N SER A 443 30.50 4.07 -5.73
CA SER A 443 30.53 4.88 -6.94
C SER A 443 31.98 5.33 -7.20
N ASP A 444 32.27 6.60 -7.29
CA ASP A 444 33.62 7.17 -7.18
C ASP A 444 34.16 7.12 -5.72
N ARG A 445 33.28 6.88 -4.78
CA ARG A 445 33.53 6.69 -3.34
C ARG A 445 32.66 5.57 -2.79
N ILE A 446 32.95 5.16 -1.58
CA ILE A 446 32.11 4.20 -0.86
C ILE A 446 30.88 4.96 -0.34
N SER A 447 29.69 4.59 -0.81
CA SER A 447 28.40 5.16 -0.41
C SER A 447 27.86 4.50 0.86
N VAL A 448 28.07 3.17 0.98
CA VAL A 448 27.71 2.38 2.17
C VAL A 448 28.80 1.37 2.46
N ASN A 449 29.03 1.12 3.74
CA ASN A 449 30.02 0.16 4.21
C ASN A 449 29.56 -0.48 5.52
N ILE A 450 29.03 -1.70 5.41
CA ILE A 450 28.60 -2.51 6.56
C ILE A 450 29.52 -3.72 6.65
N GLU A 451 30.14 -3.90 7.80
CA GLU A 451 30.92 -5.08 8.13
C GLU A 451 30.00 -6.27 8.48
N TRP A 452 30.58 -7.44 8.71
CA TRP A 452 29.82 -8.67 8.99
C TRP A 452 28.83 -8.51 10.14
N THR A 453 27.55 -8.63 9.81
CA THR A 453 26.45 -8.47 10.75
C THR A 453 25.34 -9.49 10.54
N LYS A 454 24.50 -9.68 11.56
CA LYS A 454 23.23 -10.40 11.50
C LYS A 454 22.04 -9.46 11.72
N ASP A 455 22.29 -8.17 11.75
CA ASP A 455 21.23 -7.16 11.74
C ASP A 455 20.77 -6.92 10.29
N TYR A 456 19.89 -7.81 9.83
CA TYR A 456 19.39 -7.81 8.46
C TYR A 456 18.50 -6.60 8.16
N ASP A 457 17.80 -6.09 9.19
CA ASP A 457 16.97 -4.89 9.06
C ASP A 457 17.81 -3.67 8.78
N TYR A 458 18.93 -3.51 9.50
CA TYR A 458 19.90 -2.46 9.24
C TYR A 458 20.51 -2.57 7.84
N VAL A 459 20.86 -3.78 7.38
CA VAL A 459 21.39 -3.97 6.02
C VAL A 459 20.35 -3.58 4.97
N ARG A 460 19.08 -3.96 5.15
CA ARG A 460 17.98 -3.60 4.23
C ARG A 460 17.75 -2.09 4.17
N GLU A 461 17.81 -1.41 5.31
CA GLU A 461 17.65 0.04 5.38
C GLU A 461 18.77 0.78 4.66
N GLU A 462 20.01 0.35 4.84
CA GLU A 462 21.17 0.95 4.19
C GLU A 462 21.31 0.60 2.70
N LEU A 463 20.56 -0.38 2.20
CA LEU A 463 20.42 -0.65 0.77
C LEU A 463 19.58 0.38 0.01
N LEU A 464 18.82 1.23 0.71
CA LEU A 464 17.99 2.27 0.09
C LEU A 464 18.88 3.45 -0.33
N LEU A 465 19.63 3.25 -1.41
CA LEU A 465 20.72 4.08 -1.90
C LEU A 465 20.25 5.07 -2.96
N ASN A 466 20.97 6.20 -3.06
CA ASN A 466 20.83 7.12 -4.18
C ASN A 466 22.04 6.97 -5.10
N ALA A 467 21.79 6.85 -6.42
CA ALA A 467 22.84 6.81 -7.42
C ALA A 467 23.49 8.18 -7.62
N SER A 468 24.82 8.23 -7.61
CA SER A 468 25.58 9.46 -7.90
C SER A 468 27.04 9.17 -8.19
N GLY A 469 27.71 10.06 -8.92
CA GLY A 469 29.14 10.01 -9.17
C GLY A 469 29.56 9.04 -10.28
N GLY A 470 30.87 8.83 -10.40
CA GLY A 470 31.49 7.88 -11.33
C GLY A 470 31.56 6.46 -10.75
N THR A 471 32.39 5.57 -11.35
CA THR A 471 32.39 4.14 -10.99
C THR A 471 33.82 3.65 -10.77
N SER A 472 34.26 3.60 -9.52
CA SER A 472 35.57 3.07 -9.12
C SER A 472 35.41 1.96 -8.09
N PHE A 473 35.78 0.74 -8.44
CA PHE A 473 35.60 -0.42 -7.58
C PHE A 473 36.56 -0.38 -6.37
N PRO A 474 36.09 -0.47 -5.13
CA PRO A 474 36.90 -0.22 -3.93
C PRO A 474 37.65 -1.49 -3.46
N ILE A 475 38.60 -1.99 -4.25
CA ILE A 475 39.33 -3.26 -4.05
C ILE A 475 39.91 -3.38 -2.65
N ILE A 476 40.59 -2.33 -2.15
CA ILE A 476 41.27 -2.36 -0.84
C ILE A 476 40.26 -2.60 0.29
N ARG A 477 39.10 -1.96 0.23
CA ARG A 477 38.07 -2.12 1.25
C ARG A 477 37.42 -3.49 1.20
N ILE A 478 37.14 -3.99 -0.01
CA ILE A 478 36.58 -5.32 -0.23
C ILE A 478 37.54 -6.37 0.30
N GLN A 479 38.85 -6.24 0.01
CA GLN A 479 39.88 -7.13 0.55
C GLN A 479 39.82 -7.18 2.09
N ALA A 480 39.78 -6.03 2.75
CA ALA A 480 39.75 -5.96 4.20
C ALA A 480 38.51 -6.66 4.80
N ILE A 481 37.33 -6.56 4.14
CA ILE A 481 36.13 -7.29 4.58
C ILE A 481 36.30 -8.79 4.36
N ILE A 482 36.78 -9.21 3.21
CA ILE A 482 37.00 -10.63 2.88
C ILE A 482 37.98 -11.26 3.87
N ASP A 483 39.10 -10.58 4.17
CA ASP A 483 40.12 -11.07 5.08
C ASP A 483 39.63 -11.20 6.53
N SER A 484 38.60 -10.44 6.90
CA SER A 484 37.96 -10.51 8.23
C SER A 484 36.94 -11.63 8.38
N SER A 485 36.54 -12.30 7.27
CA SER A 485 35.60 -13.40 7.28
C SER A 485 36.21 -14.68 7.83
N LYS A 486 35.42 -15.42 8.61
CA LYS A 486 35.79 -16.73 9.17
C LYS A 486 35.20 -17.90 8.40
N ASN A 487 34.19 -17.64 7.55
CA ASN A 487 33.43 -18.63 6.82
C ASN A 487 33.71 -18.52 5.32
N PRO A 488 33.44 -19.58 4.54
CA PRO A 488 33.39 -19.49 3.09
C PRO A 488 32.43 -18.39 2.64
N LEU A 489 32.72 -17.74 1.52
CA LEU A 489 31.97 -16.59 1.06
C LEU A 489 31.21 -16.85 -0.24
N VAL A 490 30.02 -16.29 -0.28
CA VAL A 490 29.32 -15.95 -1.53
C VAL A 490 29.42 -14.45 -1.72
N THR A 491 30.13 -14.03 -2.76
CA THR A 491 30.20 -12.61 -3.15
C THR A 491 29.28 -12.37 -4.33
N VAL A 492 28.41 -11.37 -4.19
CA VAL A 492 27.48 -10.92 -5.24
C VAL A 492 27.78 -9.48 -5.60
N ILE A 493 28.09 -9.24 -6.87
CA ILE A 493 28.33 -7.91 -7.43
C ILE A 493 27.20 -7.58 -8.39
N ILE A 494 26.57 -6.43 -8.22
CA ILE A 494 25.56 -5.91 -9.14
C ILE A 494 26.02 -4.54 -9.63
N THR A 495 26.26 -4.40 -10.94
CA THR A 495 26.81 -3.20 -11.57
C THR A 495 26.33 -3.09 -13.03
N ASP A 496 26.36 -1.92 -13.62
CA ASP A 496 26.20 -1.75 -15.07
C ASP A 496 27.46 -2.13 -15.86
N GLY A 497 28.59 -2.33 -15.17
CA GLY A 497 29.84 -2.85 -15.73
C GLY A 497 30.83 -1.80 -16.18
N GLU A 498 30.53 -0.51 -16.11
CA GLU A 498 31.42 0.59 -16.56
C GLU A 498 32.44 0.97 -15.46
N LEU A 499 33.26 0.01 -15.01
CA LEU A 499 34.27 0.26 -13.98
C LEU A 499 35.53 0.92 -14.56
N GLN A 500 35.99 2.04 -13.98
CA GLN A 500 37.24 2.74 -14.36
C GLN A 500 38.48 1.86 -14.13
N ASN A 501 38.44 0.97 -13.13
CA ASN A 501 39.52 0.06 -12.75
C ASN A 501 39.22 -1.42 -13.03
N ALA A 502 38.48 -1.72 -14.11
CA ALA A 502 38.00 -3.07 -14.43
C ALA A 502 39.14 -4.12 -14.50
N SER A 503 40.28 -3.81 -15.11
CA SER A 503 41.41 -4.75 -15.22
C SER A 503 41.97 -5.14 -13.84
N GLN A 504 42.08 -4.19 -12.92
CA GLN A 504 42.53 -4.45 -11.55
C GLN A 504 41.54 -5.30 -10.79
N THR A 505 40.25 -5.00 -10.92
CA THR A 505 39.14 -5.75 -10.34
C THR A 505 39.13 -7.21 -10.81
N VAL A 506 39.29 -7.46 -12.11
CA VAL A 506 39.37 -8.81 -12.68
C VAL A 506 40.58 -9.58 -12.14
N ASN A 507 41.74 -8.98 -12.05
CA ASN A 507 42.94 -9.65 -11.53
C ASN A 507 42.76 -10.03 -10.03
N TYR A 508 42.18 -9.13 -9.25
CA TYR A 508 41.86 -9.41 -7.84
C TYR A 508 40.93 -10.61 -7.68
N PHE A 509 39.84 -10.67 -8.47
CA PHE A 509 38.90 -11.78 -8.36
C PHE A 509 39.38 -13.12 -8.93
N LYS A 510 40.39 -13.13 -9.79
CA LYS A 510 41.05 -14.39 -10.16
C LYS A 510 41.70 -15.06 -8.95
N GLU A 511 42.44 -14.28 -8.15
CA GLU A 511 43.05 -14.78 -6.92
C GLU A 511 42.00 -15.20 -5.89
N TYR A 512 40.95 -14.38 -5.70
CA TYR A 512 39.82 -14.66 -4.81
C TYR A 512 39.15 -16.01 -5.11
N LEU A 513 38.94 -16.33 -6.39
CA LEU A 513 38.28 -17.56 -6.83
C LEU A 513 39.15 -18.80 -6.63
N THR A 514 40.48 -18.68 -6.75
CA THR A 514 41.39 -19.81 -6.49
C THR A 514 41.37 -20.28 -5.04
N ASN A 515 40.89 -19.44 -4.12
CA ASN A 515 40.74 -19.77 -2.70
C ASN A 515 39.41 -20.48 -2.38
N GLY A 516 38.65 -20.90 -3.41
CA GLY A 516 37.42 -21.71 -3.24
C GLY A 516 36.16 -20.91 -2.92
N ASN A 517 36.19 -19.58 -3.02
CA ASN A 517 35.05 -18.70 -2.83
C ASN A 517 34.15 -18.68 -4.07
N LYS A 518 32.87 -18.31 -3.88
CA LYS A 518 31.87 -18.19 -4.96
C LYS A 518 31.69 -16.73 -5.34
N LEU A 519 31.66 -16.43 -6.63
CA LEU A 519 31.47 -15.09 -7.16
C LEU A 519 30.35 -15.07 -8.20
N PHE A 520 29.38 -14.19 -7.99
CA PHE A 520 28.32 -13.84 -8.94
C PHE A 520 28.48 -12.39 -9.35
N ILE A 521 28.50 -12.14 -10.65
CA ILE A 521 28.57 -10.78 -11.22
C ILE A 521 27.37 -10.61 -12.13
N PHE A 522 26.49 -9.69 -11.75
CA PHE A 522 25.32 -9.29 -12.53
C PHE A 522 25.59 -7.98 -13.24
N LEU A 523 25.66 -8.04 -14.57
CA LEU A 523 25.93 -6.90 -15.45
C LEU A 523 24.59 -6.40 -16.03
N GLN A 524 24.17 -5.20 -15.65
CA GLN A 524 22.86 -4.64 -16.02
C GLN A 524 22.87 -3.85 -17.34
N ASP A 525 24.02 -3.43 -17.87
CA ASP A 525 24.11 -2.71 -19.12
C ASP A 525 24.14 -3.59 -20.37
N ARG A 526 23.72 -2.99 -21.50
CA ARG A 526 23.63 -3.60 -22.84
C ARG A 526 24.95 -3.60 -23.59
N LYS A 527 25.94 -2.78 -23.24
CA LYS A 527 27.14 -2.53 -24.03
C LYS A 527 28.43 -3.07 -23.41
N SER A 528 29.14 -3.79 -24.17
CA SER A 528 30.62 -3.95 -24.32
C SER A 528 31.52 -4.44 -23.16
N THR A 529 31.28 -4.26 -21.90
CA THR A 529 32.28 -4.52 -20.82
C THR A 529 32.44 -5.99 -20.41
N ILE A 530 31.66 -6.89 -20.99
CA ILE A 530 31.66 -8.32 -20.60
C ILE A 530 32.98 -9.02 -20.88
N GLU A 531 33.69 -8.66 -21.93
CA GLU A 531 34.91 -9.37 -22.30
C GLU A 531 35.93 -9.36 -21.16
N HIS A 532 35.98 -8.27 -20.42
CA HIS A 532 36.84 -8.19 -19.23
C HIS A 532 36.47 -9.22 -18.16
N TYR A 533 35.17 -9.40 -17.90
CA TYR A 533 34.68 -10.29 -16.84
C TYR A 533 34.55 -11.74 -17.28
N LYS A 534 34.43 -12.03 -18.60
CA LYS A 534 34.37 -13.39 -19.14
C LYS A 534 35.55 -14.25 -18.71
N THR A 535 36.72 -13.64 -18.57
CA THR A 535 37.90 -14.38 -18.12
C THR A 535 37.70 -14.99 -16.72
N LEU A 536 36.86 -14.42 -15.88
CA LEU A 536 36.55 -14.94 -14.51
C LEU A 536 35.70 -16.20 -14.56
N THR A 537 34.95 -16.46 -15.63
CA THR A 537 34.17 -17.70 -15.79
C THR A 537 35.07 -18.92 -15.85
N ASN A 538 36.29 -18.79 -16.40
CA ASN A 538 37.29 -19.88 -16.43
C ASN A 538 37.80 -20.23 -15.01
N TYR A 539 37.61 -19.35 -14.05
CA TYR A 539 37.98 -19.55 -12.64
C TYR A 539 36.77 -19.91 -11.75
N GLY A 540 35.59 -20.12 -12.35
CA GLY A 540 34.38 -20.54 -11.63
C GLY A 540 33.40 -19.41 -11.24
N ALA A 541 33.61 -18.16 -11.66
CA ALA A 541 32.64 -17.11 -11.47
C ALA A 541 31.41 -17.31 -12.36
N LYS A 542 30.21 -16.97 -11.84
CA LYS A 542 29.00 -16.84 -12.65
C LYS A 542 28.85 -15.36 -13.07
N VAL A 543 29.08 -15.07 -14.36
CA VAL A 543 28.93 -13.74 -14.95
C VAL A 543 27.67 -13.74 -15.82
N LEU A 544 26.63 -13.01 -15.40
CA LEU A 544 25.29 -13.03 -15.98
C LEU A 544 24.88 -11.61 -16.39
N LYS A 545 24.05 -11.51 -17.43
CA LYS A 545 23.66 -10.22 -18.03
C LYS A 545 22.18 -10.01 -18.04
N LYS A 546 21.77 -8.74 -17.84
CA LYS A 546 20.40 -8.25 -18.09
C LYS A 546 19.34 -9.14 -17.49
N LEU A 547 19.54 -9.51 -16.26
CA LEU A 547 18.59 -10.28 -15.51
C LEU A 547 17.62 -9.34 -14.79
N THR A 548 16.38 -9.77 -14.69
CA THR A 548 15.41 -9.20 -13.75
C THR A 548 15.84 -9.45 -12.31
N ALA A 549 15.31 -8.70 -11.38
CA ALA A 549 15.60 -8.89 -9.95
C ALA A 549 15.37 -10.34 -9.49
N ASN A 550 14.29 -10.96 -9.94
CA ASN A 550 13.97 -12.37 -9.61
C ASN A 550 15.02 -13.33 -10.20
N GLU A 551 15.41 -13.16 -11.46
CA GLU A 551 16.43 -14.00 -12.08
C GLU A 551 17.80 -13.85 -11.40
N MET A 552 18.18 -12.62 -11.01
CA MET A 552 19.42 -12.39 -10.25
C MET A 552 19.38 -13.10 -8.90
N ARG A 553 18.31 -12.93 -8.15
CA ARG A 553 18.09 -13.62 -6.89
C ARG A 553 18.18 -15.14 -7.05
N ASP A 554 17.40 -15.71 -7.96
CA ASP A 554 17.29 -17.14 -8.15
C ASP A 554 18.63 -17.76 -8.61
N SER A 555 19.44 -17.02 -9.40
CA SER A 555 20.78 -17.46 -9.79
C SER A 555 21.77 -17.59 -8.64
N VAL A 556 21.55 -16.87 -7.54
CA VAL A 556 22.35 -16.97 -6.31
C VAL A 556 21.85 -18.10 -5.41
N LEU A 557 20.54 -18.32 -5.38
CA LEU A 557 19.88 -19.24 -4.44
C LEU A 557 19.88 -20.69 -4.93
N PHE A 558 19.82 -20.90 -6.25
CA PHE A 558 19.75 -22.22 -6.93
C PHE A 558 20.90 -22.40 -7.93
#